data_97874610b1d0677016357a66e7bd3feb
#
_entry.id   97874610b1d0677016357a66e7bd3feb
#
_cell.length_a   1.000
_cell.length_b   1.000
_cell.length_c   1.000
_cell.angle_alpha   90.00
_cell.angle_beta   90.00
_cell.angle_gamma   90.00
#
_symmetry.space_group_name_H-M   'P 1'
#
loop_
_entity.id
_entity.type
_entity.pdbx_description
1 polymer ?
#
loop_
_entity_poly.entity_id
_entity_poly.type
_entity_poly.pdbx_seq_one_letter_code
_entity_poly.pdbx_strand_id
1 'polypeptide(L)'
;MYSVISTVSRVLWNRCIIASWTPIKGXPYNFDYGNYWGSENYFYGKSVSVTSTNPRDRRIWEWAWYGIRAANIALEKIDEEGLFEGTPEEKNHIKGQALFFRGWFYFEICRFWGGMPYINRILDPTESLVTDEFKRLNFQETAKLMAQDFRAAADLLPDHWDNSQPGEATIGHNQDRINKFHALGYLGKSLLYAASPMINEEATGNNAYDADLAGQAAKAFGELLALADQTGIYKLQTWETVTDNFWRLNNQRTGGDECIMIPIIYDRGRVRWSALGATVPSSFALNSGSDADVPTHNYIQNYGMANGLPIDDPASGYNPEDPWTGREPRFYKFVVKDGDRIHRDAALDKYAELYNGGRHRSQINPPSVTGYYWKKFVPMGPSFNTSQANGLQEYVPYLRLADIYLMYAEAVLFSTGGSPNATSGNYTMTAVQAFNVIRNRAQLPDLDPKYTASNDLFFEEIVRERAVELAMEGARFCDLRRWNRNGDPRYLDKTAIDFDRGSDGKPINIKERVIVRRTVEKKHNWLPIQVKFTKQYEGFPQNPGW
;
A
#
# COMPACT_ATOMS: atom_id res chain seq x y z
N MET A 1 -38.72 8.51 -0.24
CA MET A 1 -37.91 8.61 -1.44
C MET A 1 -36.49 9.09 -1.17
N TYR A 2 -36.27 10.17 -0.45
CA TYR A 2 -34.98 10.47 0.15
C TYR A 2 -34.36 9.26 0.85
N SER A 3 -35.17 8.31 1.28
CA SER A 3 -34.70 7.11 1.99
C SER A 3 -34.04 6.06 1.08
N VAL A 4 -34.39 5.98 -0.21
CA VAL A 4 -33.79 4.97 -1.10
C VAL A 4 -32.46 5.47 -1.64
N ILE A 5 -32.39 6.76 -2.00
CA ILE A 5 -31.13 7.37 -2.46
C ILE A 5 -30.14 7.50 -1.31
N SER A 6 -30.61 7.95 -0.15
CA SER A 6 -29.80 7.92 1.04
C SER A 6 -29.46 6.48 1.43
N THR A 7 -30.29 5.50 1.07
CA THR A 7 -30.01 4.09 1.32
C THR A 7 -29.04 3.52 0.28
N VAL A 8 -29.17 3.83 -1.01
CA VAL A 8 -28.22 3.38 -2.03
C VAL A 8 -26.88 4.09 -1.85
N SER A 9 -26.87 5.42 -1.66
CA SER A 9 -25.63 6.12 -1.35
C SER A 9 -25.12 5.77 0.06
N ARG A 10 -25.99 5.54 1.04
CA ARG A 10 -25.58 5.04 2.37
C ARG A 10 -25.17 3.57 2.33
N VAL A 11 -25.73 2.75 1.45
CA VAL A 11 -25.32 1.36 1.27
C VAL A 11 -24.02 1.31 0.52
N LEU A 12 -23.86 2.12 -0.53
CA LEU A 12 -22.54 2.30 -1.17
C LEU A 12 -21.54 2.93 -0.18
N TRP A 13 -21.95 4.01 0.51
CA TRP A 13 -21.10 4.67 1.49
C TRP A 13 -20.83 3.80 2.72
N ASN A 14 -21.87 3.31 3.39
CA ASN A 14 -21.67 2.58 4.64
C ASN A 14 -21.18 1.15 4.42
N ARG A 15 -21.59 0.49 3.34
CA ARG A 15 -21.26 -0.93 3.17
C ARG A 15 -20.04 -1.17 2.29
N CYS A 16 -19.81 -0.38 1.26
CA CYS A 16 -18.54 -0.42 0.53
C CYS A 16 -17.42 0.11 1.39
N ILE A 17 -17.70 1.15 2.18
CA ILE A 17 -16.75 1.73 3.14
C ILE A 17 -16.52 0.78 4.32
N ILE A 18 -17.57 0.12 4.83
CA ILE A 18 -17.41 -0.91 5.85
C ILE A 18 -16.62 -2.10 5.28
N ALA A 19 -16.85 -2.46 4.02
CA ALA A 19 -16.07 -3.49 3.35
C ALA A 19 -14.60 -3.06 3.18
N SER A 20 -14.35 -1.77 2.91
CA SER A 20 -12.97 -1.26 2.83
C SER A 20 -12.29 -1.17 4.20
N TRP A 21 -13.07 -1.12 5.28
CA TRP A 21 -12.58 -0.89 6.64
C TRP A 21 -12.06 -2.15 7.34
N THR A 22 -12.65 -3.29 7.02
CA THR A 22 -12.33 -4.55 7.69
C THR A 22 -10.97 -5.15 7.27
N PRO A 23 -10.49 -4.98 6.05
CA PRO A 23 -9.23 -5.61 5.63
C PRO A 23 -7.97 -5.09 6.31
N ILE A 24 -8.01 -3.88 6.87
CA ILE A 24 -6.77 -3.22 7.29
C ILE A 24 -6.45 -3.41 8.77
N LYS A 25 -7.31 -4.06 9.50
CA LYS A 25 -7.02 -4.41 10.89
C LYS A 25 -5.90 -5.45 11.05
N GLY A 26 -5.01 -5.54 10.12
CA GLY A 26 -3.90 -6.45 10.22
C GLY A 26 -2.79 -6.15 9.24
N UNK A 27 -2.92 -4.93 8.92
CA UNK A 27 -2.30 -4.63 8.51
C UNK A 27 -1.64 -4.77 7.63
N PRO A 28 -1.47 -4.07 6.96
CA PRO A 28 -0.61 -4.22 5.80
C PRO A 28 0.84 -4.57 6.15
N TYR A 29 1.18 -4.37 7.41
CA TYR A 29 2.53 -4.71 7.90
C TYR A 29 2.85 -6.18 7.74
N ASN A 30 1.86 -7.02 7.94
CA ASN A 30 2.03 -8.48 7.84
C ASN A 30 2.31 -8.92 6.42
N PHE A 31 1.96 -8.08 5.45
CA PHE A 31 2.22 -8.31 4.03
C PHE A 31 3.50 -7.63 3.56
N ASP A 32 4.29 -7.08 4.47
CA ASP A 32 5.56 -6.48 4.09
C ASP A 32 6.68 -7.50 4.31
N TYR A 33 7.42 -7.77 3.26
CA TYR A 33 8.53 -8.74 3.31
C TYR A 33 9.61 -8.33 4.29
N GLY A 34 9.67 -7.05 4.63
CA GLY A 34 10.69 -6.54 5.53
C GLY A 34 10.38 -6.69 7.00
N ASN A 35 9.19 -7.18 7.35
CA ASN A 35 8.81 -7.31 8.75
C ASN A 35 9.00 -8.74 9.26
N TYR A 36 9.45 -8.85 10.48
CA TYR A 36 9.37 -10.08 11.27
C TYR A 36 8.12 -10.00 12.14
N TRP A 37 7.30 -11.03 12.07
CA TRP A 37 6.15 -11.18 12.96
C TRP A 37 6.03 -12.64 13.36
N GLY A 38 6.46 -12.95 14.56
CA GLY A 38 6.26 -14.25 15.19
C GLY A 38 6.64 -15.42 14.29
N SER A 39 5.69 -16.23 13.92
CA SER A 39 5.92 -17.49 13.22
C SER A 39 6.29 -17.33 11.74
N GLU A 40 6.45 -16.09 11.24
CA GLU A 40 7.18 -15.87 9.99
C GLU A 40 6.71 -16.58 8.72
N ASN A 41 5.96 -17.60 8.83
CA ASN A 41 5.56 -18.46 7.71
C ASN A 41 4.24 -18.05 7.09
N TYR A 42 3.92 -16.81 7.26
CA TYR A 42 2.61 -16.29 6.99
C TYR A 42 2.19 -16.46 5.55
N PHE A 43 3.14 -16.27 4.63
CA PHE A 43 2.88 -16.33 3.21
C PHE A 43 3.51 -17.54 2.53
N TYR A 44 4.28 -18.35 3.27
CA TYR A 44 5.12 -19.34 2.64
C TYR A 44 4.96 -20.70 3.32
N GLY A 45 3.73 -21.16 3.43
CA GLY A 45 3.56 -22.54 3.82
C GLY A 45 2.54 -22.77 4.91
N LYS A 46 2.94 -22.84 6.16
CA LYS A 46 2.14 -23.44 7.24
C LYS A 46 0.80 -22.76 7.53
N SER A 47 0.70 -21.47 7.25
CA SER A 47 -0.50 -20.69 7.59
C SER A 47 -1.42 -20.45 6.40
N VAL A 48 -1.07 -20.89 5.20
CA VAL A 48 -1.87 -20.69 3.99
C VAL A 48 -2.42 -22.05 3.57
N SER A 49 -3.73 -22.15 3.45
CA SER A 49 -4.39 -23.44 3.23
C SER A 49 -5.58 -23.30 2.30
N VAL A 50 -5.78 -24.32 1.46
CA VAL A 50 -6.96 -24.41 0.59
C VAL A 50 -8.23 -24.76 1.36
N THR A 51 -8.12 -25.18 2.63
CA THR A 51 -9.28 -25.62 3.42
C THR A 51 -9.79 -24.56 4.38
N SER A 52 -9.04 -23.51 4.61
CA SER A 52 -9.47 -22.46 5.51
C SER A 52 -9.47 -21.11 4.81
N THR A 53 -10.25 -20.17 5.30
CA THR A 53 -10.01 -18.77 4.97
C THR A 53 -8.59 -18.47 5.41
N ASN A 54 -7.82 -17.85 4.54
CA ASN A 54 -6.53 -17.35 4.95
C ASN A 54 -6.76 -16.51 6.22
N PRO A 55 -6.13 -16.84 7.33
CA PRO A 55 -6.39 -16.12 8.58
C PRO A 55 -6.08 -14.62 8.46
N ARG A 56 -5.40 -14.22 7.40
CA ARG A 56 -5.07 -12.81 7.18
C ARG A 56 -5.82 -12.19 6.01
N ASP A 57 -6.68 -12.91 5.31
CA ASP A 57 -7.49 -12.26 4.29
C ASP A 57 -8.47 -11.26 4.90
N ARG A 58 -8.69 -11.40 6.21
CA ARG A 58 -9.51 -10.50 7.02
C ARG A 58 -10.85 -10.18 6.36
N ARG A 59 -11.40 -11.19 5.70
CA ARG A 59 -12.67 -11.12 4.97
C ARG A 59 -12.61 -10.27 3.70
N ILE A 60 -11.40 -10.00 3.15
CA ILE A 60 -11.29 -9.31 1.86
C ILE A 60 -12.17 -10.01 0.83
N TRP A 61 -12.05 -11.34 0.73
CA TRP A 61 -12.81 -12.14 -0.24
C TRP A 61 -14.32 -11.89 -0.10
N GLU A 62 -14.86 -12.08 1.11
CA GLU A 62 -16.30 -11.97 1.35
C GLU A 62 -16.81 -10.55 1.13
N TRP A 63 -16.10 -9.56 1.69
CA TRP A 63 -16.53 -8.17 1.63
C TRP A 63 -16.41 -7.59 0.22
N ALA A 64 -15.41 -8.00 -0.56
CA ALA A 64 -15.24 -7.51 -1.92
C ALA A 64 -16.36 -8.01 -2.82
N TRP A 65 -16.70 -9.30 -2.76
CA TRP A 65 -17.85 -9.81 -3.54
C TRP A 65 -19.16 -9.13 -3.15
N TYR A 66 -19.33 -8.86 -1.85
CA TYR A 66 -20.48 -8.09 -1.38
C TYR A 66 -20.47 -6.67 -1.98
N GLY A 67 -19.31 -6.02 -1.97
CA GLY A 67 -19.18 -4.67 -2.53
C GLY A 67 -19.41 -4.61 -4.04
N ILE A 68 -18.91 -5.61 -4.78
CA ILE A 68 -19.16 -5.75 -6.23
C ILE A 68 -20.66 -5.86 -6.48
N ARG A 69 -21.36 -6.73 -5.71
CA ARG A 69 -22.81 -6.87 -5.86
C ARG A 69 -23.53 -5.55 -5.55
N ALA A 70 -23.13 -4.85 -4.49
CA ALA A 70 -23.74 -3.56 -4.13
C ALA A 70 -23.54 -2.51 -5.23
N ALA A 71 -22.35 -2.48 -5.84
CA ALA A 71 -22.06 -1.58 -6.97
C ALA A 71 -22.94 -1.91 -8.18
N ASN A 72 -23.10 -3.20 -8.50
CA ASN A 72 -23.95 -3.64 -9.61
C ASN A 72 -25.41 -3.22 -9.38
N ILE A 73 -25.92 -3.40 -8.14
CA ILE A 73 -27.28 -2.97 -7.80
C ILE A 73 -27.43 -1.46 -8.03
N ALA A 74 -26.45 -0.67 -7.57
CA ALA A 74 -26.50 0.78 -7.76
C ALA A 74 -26.51 1.16 -9.24
N LEU A 75 -25.64 0.52 -10.03
CA LEU A 75 -25.51 0.82 -11.46
C LEU A 75 -26.77 0.46 -12.26
N GLU A 76 -27.41 -0.66 -11.96
CA GLU A 76 -28.63 -1.05 -12.64
C GLU A 76 -29.83 -0.21 -12.19
N LYS A 77 -29.98 -0.02 -10.89
CA LYS A 77 -31.18 0.61 -10.34
C LYS A 77 -31.23 2.13 -10.52
N ILE A 78 -30.08 2.79 -10.69
CA ILE A 78 -30.06 4.25 -10.82
C ILE A 78 -30.69 4.73 -12.13
N ASP A 79 -30.72 3.86 -13.14
CA ASP A 79 -31.35 4.19 -14.44
C ASP A 79 -32.82 3.77 -14.54
N GLU A 80 -33.33 3.06 -13.52
CA GLU A 80 -34.71 2.59 -13.48
C GLU A 80 -35.68 3.78 -13.29
N GLU A 81 -36.69 3.88 -14.13
CA GLU A 81 -37.64 5.00 -14.11
C GLU A 81 -38.33 5.12 -12.75
N GLY A 82 -38.34 6.32 -12.20
CA GLY A 82 -38.99 6.62 -10.92
C GLY A 82 -38.18 6.25 -9.68
N LEU A 83 -36.98 5.66 -9.83
CA LEU A 83 -36.15 5.32 -8.64
C LEU A 83 -35.17 6.42 -8.26
N PHE A 84 -34.81 7.30 -9.20
CA PHE A 84 -33.89 8.39 -8.90
C PHE A 84 -34.50 9.73 -9.31
N GLU A 85 -34.63 10.67 -8.39
CA GLU A 85 -35.23 11.99 -8.63
C GLU A 85 -34.23 13.15 -8.49
N GLY A 86 -32.95 12.88 -8.55
CA GLY A 86 -31.90 13.90 -8.45
C GLY A 86 -31.51 14.48 -9.80
N THR A 87 -30.55 15.39 -9.80
CA THR A 87 -30.02 16.00 -11.02
C THR A 87 -29.19 14.98 -11.82
N PRO A 88 -29.00 15.24 -13.13
CA PRO A 88 -28.07 14.40 -13.92
C PRO A 88 -26.66 14.37 -13.35
N GLU A 89 -26.19 15.47 -12.76
CA GLU A 89 -24.87 15.53 -12.12
C GLU A 89 -24.81 14.59 -10.92
N GLU A 90 -25.82 14.64 -10.04
CA GLU A 90 -25.90 13.71 -8.89
C GLU A 90 -25.91 12.26 -9.36
N LYS A 91 -26.67 11.96 -10.41
CA LYS A 91 -26.75 10.63 -11.00
C LYS A 91 -25.38 10.16 -11.49
N ASN A 92 -24.68 11.02 -12.24
CA ASN A 92 -23.34 10.73 -12.76
C ASN A 92 -22.35 10.47 -11.62
N HIS A 93 -22.40 11.28 -10.56
CA HIS A 93 -21.50 11.11 -9.43
C HIS A 93 -21.77 9.81 -8.67
N ILE A 94 -23.02 9.38 -8.55
CA ILE A 94 -23.36 8.08 -7.93
C ILE A 94 -22.82 6.93 -8.81
N LYS A 95 -23.04 7.01 -10.13
CA LYS A 95 -22.51 6.03 -11.08
C LYS A 95 -20.98 5.96 -11.00
N GLY A 96 -20.31 7.12 -10.98
CA GLY A 96 -18.86 7.19 -10.90
C GLY A 96 -18.32 6.49 -9.64
N GLN A 97 -18.97 6.73 -8.50
CA GLN A 97 -18.58 6.06 -7.26
C GLN A 97 -18.81 4.55 -7.33
N ALA A 98 -19.94 4.12 -7.89
CA ALA A 98 -20.26 2.70 -8.01
C ALA A 98 -19.27 1.97 -8.94
N LEU A 99 -18.93 2.58 -10.08
CA LEU A 99 -17.91 2.05 -11.01
C LEU A 99 -16.55 1.97 -10.31
N PHE A 100 -16.14 3.05 -9.63
CA PHE A 100 -14.87 3.04 -8.88
C PHE A 100 -14.83 1.89 -7.88
N PHE A 101 -15.86 1.75 -7.04
CA PHE A 101 -15.87 0.70 -6.02
C PHE A 101 -15.90 -0.70 -6.63
N ARG A 102 -16.62 -0.90 -7.75
CA ARG A 102 -16.59 -2.21 -8.42
C ARG A 102 -15.16 -2.56 -8.86
N GLY A 103 -14.51 -1.66 -9.60
CA GLY A 103 -13.12 -1.86 -10.01
C GLY A 103 -12.18 -2.05 -8.82
N TRP A 104 -12.36 -1.26 -7.76
CA TRP A 104 -11.51 -1.30 -6.57
C TRP A 104 -11.63 -2.64 -5.82
N PHE A 105 -12.84 -3.15 -5.65
CA PHE A 105 -13.04 -4.45 -5.00
C PHE A 105 -12.44 -5.58 -5.84
N TYR A 106 -12.57 -5.51 -7.17
CA TYR A 106 -11.89 -6.47 -8.04
C TYR A 106 -10.37 -6.37 -7.88
N PHE A 107 -9.82 -5.17 -7.86
CA PHE A 107 -8.37 -5.00 -7.64
C PHE A 107 -7.93 -5.62 -6.31
N GLU A 108 -8.68 -5.39 -5.24
CA GLU A 108 -8.35 -5.93 -3.91
C GLU A 108 -8.38 -7.46 -3.86
N ILE A 109 -9.30 -8.10 -4.58
CA ILE A 109 -9.29 -9.57 -4.70
C ILE A 109 -8.12 -10.02 -5.58
N CYS A 110 -8.01 -9.44 -6.75
CA CYS A 110 -7.10 -9.94 -7.79
C CYS A 110 -5.63 -9.83 -7.37
N ARG A 111 -5.26 -8.76 -6.64
CA ARG A 111 -3.85 -8.61 -6.21
C ARG A 111 -3.39 -9.71 -5.25
N PHE A 112 -4.32 -10.48 -4.67
CA PHE A 112 -3.97 -11.61 -3.78
C PHE A 112 -4.26 -12.96 -4.42
N TRP A 113 -5.34 -13.10 -5.18
CA TRP A 113 -5.80 -14.40 -5.67
C TRP A 113 -5.71 -14.56 -7.19
N GLY A 114 -5.21 -13.56 -7.92
CA GLY A 114 -5.17 -13.61 -9.38
C GLY A 114 -6.49 -13.19 -10.00
N GLY A 115 -6.64 -13.44 -11.30
CA GLY A 115 -7.82 -12.99 -12.04
C GLY A 115 -9.12 -13.65 -11.61
N MET A 116 -10.25 -13.04 -11.95
CA MET A 116 -11.59 -13.43 -11.50
C MET A 116 -12.60 -13.29 -12.65
N PRO A 117 -13.72 -14.01 -12.62
CA PRO A 117 -14.86 -13.66 -13.51
C PRO A 117 -15.30 -12.24 -13.22
N TYR A 118 -15.59 -11.45 -14.27
CA TYR A 118 -15.94 -10.05 -14.08
C TYR A 118 -17.45 -9.89 -14.12
N ILE A 119 -18.09 -9.92 -12.94
CA ILE A 119 -19.55 -9.82 -12.79
C ILE A 119 -19.92 -8.34 -12.74
N ASN A 120 -20.56 -7.87 -13.80
CA ASN A 120 -20.91 -6.44 -13.94
C ASN A 120 -22.43 -6.18 -13.98
N ARG A 121 -23.23 -7.16 -13.51
CA ARG A 121 -24.69 -7.09 -13.45
C ARG A 121 -25.22 -7.77 -12.19
N ILE A 122 -26.49 -7.61 -11.93
CA ILE A 122 -27.17 -8.37 -10.88
C ILE A 122 -27.40 -9.80 -11.38
N LEU A 123 -27.00 -10.79 -10.59
CA LEU A 123 -27.21 -12.20 -10.94
C LEU A 123 -28.57 -12.68 -10.43
N ASP A 124 -29.28 -13.42 -11.27
CA ASP A 124 -30.47 -14.15 -10.84
C ASP A 124 -30.02 -15.36 -10.01
N PRO A 125 -30.61 -15.56 -8.81
CA PRO A 125 -30.21 -16.68 -7.95
C PRO A 125 -30.42 -18.06 -8.58
N THR A 126 -31.25 -18.15 -9.63
CA THR A 126 -31.58 -19.42 -10.29
C THR A 126 -30.77 -19.67 -11.56
N GLU A 127 -29.97 -18.70 -12.01
CA GLU A 127 -29.24 -18.85 -13.28
C GLU A 127 -28.07 -19.82 -13.14
N SER A 128 -27.73 -20.45 -14.26
CA SER A 128 -26.58 -21.38 -14.30
C SER A 128 -25.26 -20.59 -14.26
N LEU A 129 -24.36 -21.04 -13.42
CA LEU A 129 -22.97 -20.53 -13.39
C LEU A 129 -22.09 -21.24 -14.41
N VAL A 130 -22.60 -22.26 -15.12
CA VAL A 130 -21.82 -23.02 -16.10
C VAL A 130 -21.97 -22.36 -17.47
N THR A 131 -21.44 -21.15 -17.60
CA THR A 131 -21.42 -20.39 -18.85
C THR A 131 -20.05 -19.73 -19.01
N ASP A 132 -19.75 -19.26 -20.22
CA ASP A 132 -18.48 -18.58 -20.50
C ASP A 132 -18.35 -17.27 -19.69
N GLU A 133 -19.47 -16.61 -19.39
CA GLU A 133 -19.49 -15.37 -18.60
C GLU A 133 -18.84 -15.55 -17.21
N PHE A 134 -18.98 -16.73 -16.61
CA PHE A 134 -18.51 -16.97 -15.25
C PHE A 134 -17.17 -17.68 -15.22
N LYS A 135 -16.54 -17.95 -16.37
CA LYS A 135 -15.21 -18.52 -16.40
C LYS A 135 -14.21 -17.57 -15.75
N ARG A 136 -13.30 -18.14 -15.00
CA ARG A 136 -12.25 -17.38 -14.37
C ARG A 136 -11.29 -16.82 -15.42
N LEU A 137 -11.17 -15.50 -15.45
CA LEU A 137 -10.21 -14.79 -16.31
C LEU A 137 -8.82 -14.82 -15.67
N ASN A 138 -7.78 -14.53 -16.46
CA ASN A 138 -6.47 -14.23 -15.88
C ASN A 138 -6.45 -12.79 -15.33
N PHE A 139 -5.37 -12.42 -14.63
CA PHE A 139 -5.29 -11.09 -14.02
C PHE A 139 -5.34 -9.98 -15.07
N GLN A 140 -4.62 -10.14 -16.19
CA GLN A 140 -4.56 -9.11 -17.24
C GLN A 140 -5.94 -8.84 -17.83
N GLU A 141 -6.68 -9.90 -18.12
CA GLU A 141 -8.06 -9.79 -18.64
C GLU A 141 -8.96 -9.06 -17.63
N THR A 142 -8.90 -9.46 -16.35
CA THR A 142 -9.70 -8.82 -15.31
C THR A 142 -9.30 -7.35 -15.16
N ALA A 143 -8.01 -7.04 -15.22
CA ALA A 143 -7.50 -5.68 -15.06
C ALA A 143 -7.97 -4.75 -16.19
N LYS A 144 -8.08 -5.25 -17.41
CA LYS A 144 -8.61 -4.47 -18.55
C LYS A 144 -10.06 -4.06 -18.30
N LEU A 145 -10.84 -4.93 -17.67
CA LEU A 145 -12.24 -4.62 -17.31
C LEU A 145 -12.29 -3.64 -16.12
N MET A 146 -11.44 -3.82 -15.13
CA MET A 146 -11.27 -2.84 -14.04
C MET A 146 -10.91 -1.46 -14.61
N ALA A 147 -10.01 -1.43 -15.59
CA ALA A 147 -9.56 -0.17 -16.22
C ALA A 147 -10.70 0.56 -16.92
N GLN A 148 -11.64 -0.18 -17.56
CA GLN A 148 -12.83 0.42 -18.14
C GLN A 148 -13.70 1.08 -17.06
N ASP A 149 -13.92 0.38 -15.94
CA ASP A 149 -14.67 0.94 -14.82
C ASP A 149 -14.00 2.18 -14.25
N PHE A 150 -12.68 2.14 -14.01
CA PHE A 150 -11.94 3.28 -13.47
C PHE A 150 -11.94 4.46 -14.44
N ARG A 151 -11.81 4.21 -15.76
CA ARG A 151 -11.87 5.29 -16.76
C ARG A 151 -13.25 5.95 -16.73
N ALA A 152 -14.31 5.14 -16.81
CA ALA A 152 -15.67 5.65 -16.76
C ALA A 152 -15.94 6.40 -15.44
N ALA A 153 -15.40 5.89 -14.32
CA ALA A 153 -15.52 6.58 -13.04
C ALA A 153 -14.83 7.95 -13.07
N ALA A 154 -13.61 8.03 -13.63
CA ALA A 154 -12.86 9.28 -13.73
C ALA A 154 -13.60 10.32 -14.60
N ASP A 155 -14.30 9.86 -15.62
CA ASP A 155 -15.06 10.75 -16.51
C ASP A 155 -16.33 11.30 -15.83
N LEU A 156 -16.88 10.58 -14.85
CA LEU A 156 -18.13 10.95 -14.18
C LEU A 156 -17.91 11.66 -12.84
N LEU A 157 -16.74 11.50 -12.22
CA LEU A 157 -16.50 12.04 -10.88
C LEU A 157 -15.89 13.44 -10.94
N PRO A 158 -16.19 14.30 -9.96
CA PRO A 158 -15.53 15.61 -9.87
C PRO A 158 -14.08 15.45 -9.42
N ASP A 159 -13.26 16.45 -9.70
CA ASP A 159 -11.91 16.53 -9.16
C ASP A 159 -11.94 16.83 -7.65
N HIS A 160 -12.91 17.63 -7.20
CA HIS A 160 -13.14 17.89 -5.78
C HIS A 160 -14.65 18.11 -5.57
N TRP A 161 -15.20 17.47 -4.55
CA TRP A 161 -16.64 17.53 -4.29
C TRP A 161 -17.12 18.93 -3.90
N ASP A 162 -16.26 19.74 -3.27
CA ASP A 162 -16.62 21.13 -2.93
C ASP A 162 -16.85 21.99 -4.19
N ASN A 163 -16.39 21.52 -5.36
CA ASN A 163 -16.58 22.19 -6.65
C ASN A 163 -17.78 21.67 -7.42
N SER A 164 -18.62 20.85 -6.78
CA SER A 164 -19.75 20.19 -7.44
C SER A 164 -21.06 20.53 -6.70
N GLN A 165 -22.15 20.59 -7.44
CA GLN A 165 -23.46 20.85 -6.85
C GLN A 165 -23.81 19.83 -5.75
N PRO A 166 -23.57 18.51 -5.91
CA PRO A 166 -23.88 17.56 -4.83
C PRO A 166 -22.98 17.69 -3.59
N GLY A 167 -21.90 18.43 -3.67
CA GLY A 167 -20.99 18.64 -2.53
C GLY A 167 -21.24 19.93 -1.77
N GLU A 168 -22.08 20.83 -2.30
CA GLU A 168 -22.32 22.16 -1.72
C GLU A 168 -22.79 22.10 -0.27
N ALA A 169 -23.67 21.15 0.05
CA ALA A 169 -24.21 21.02 1.40
C ALA A 169 -23.18 20.54 2.44
N THR A 170 -22.03 20.08 1.98
CA THR A 170 -20.97 19.51 2.84
C THR A 170 -19.60 20.11 2.54
N ILE A 171 -19.56 21.35 2.05
CA ILE A 171 -18.30 22.08 1.76
C ILE A 171 -17.37 22.01 2.98
N GLY A 172 -16.12 21.67 2.75
CA GLY A 172 -15.10 21.53 3.78
C GLY A 172 -15.11 20.17 4.50
N HIS A 173 -16.04 19.29 4.15
CA HIS A 173 -16.15 17.95 4.74
C HIS A 173 -16.14 16.82 3.69
N ASN A 174 -15.69 17.12 2.48
CA ASN A 174 -15.73 16.20 1.34
C ASN A 174 -14.37 15.52 1.04
N GLN A 175 -13.37 15.71 1.88
CA GLN A 175 -11.98 15.32 1.60
C GLN A 175 -11.81 13.81 1.37
N ASP A 176 -12.66 13.01 2.00
CA ASP A 176 -12.52 11.54 1.93
C ASP A 176 -13.49 10.91 0.92
N ARG A 177 -14.28 11.73 0.19
CA ARG A 177 -15.18 11.21 -0.83
C ARG A 177 -14.41 10.84 -2.10
N ILE A 178 -14.79 9.69 -2.68
CA ILE A 178 -14.17 9.19 -3.90
C ILE A 178 -14.34 10.21 -5.02
N ASN A 179 -13.25 10.60 -5.66
CA ASN A 179 -13.21 11.62 -6.71
C ASN A 179 -12.36 11.14 -7.91
N LYS A 180 -12.17 12.00 -8.89
CA LYS A 180 -11.43 11.69 -10.12
C LYS A 180 -10.00 11.18 -9.85
N PHE A 181 -9.32 11.74 -8.84
CA PHE A 181 -7.96 11.31 -8.50
C PHE A 181 -7.92 9.84 -8.06
N HIS A 182 -8.90 9.40 -7.28
CA HIS A 182 -9.01 8.00 -6.87
C HIS A 182 -9.11 7.09 -8.10
N ALA A 183 -9.99 7.47 -9.03
CA ALA A 183 -10.24 6.67 -10.24
C ALA A 183 -8.99 6.61 -11.13
N LEU A 184 -8.36 7.75 -11.39
CA LEU A 184 -7.13 7.80 -12.21
C LEU A 184 -5.99 7.03 -11.55
N GLY A 185 -5.84 7.14 -10.25
CA GLY A 185 -4.78 6.44 -9.52
C GLY A 185 -4.93 4.92 -9.59
N TYR A 186 -6.17 4.42 -9.42
CA TYR A 186 -6.41 2.98 -9.53
C TYR A 186 -6.45 2.50 -10.98
N LEU A 187 -6.83 3.35 -11.94
CA LEU A 187 -6.68 3.07 -13.37
C LEU A 187 -5.20 2.77 -13.67
N GLY A 188 -4.31 3.69 -13.32
CA GLY A 188 -2.89 3.49 -13.54
C GLY A 188 -2.34 2.28 -12.78
N LYS A 189 -2.74 2.13 -11.50
CA LYS A 189 -2.24 1.04 -10.64
C LYS A 189 -2.65 -0.33 -11.18
N SER A 190 -3.91 -0.50 -11.61
CA SER A 190 -4.38 -1.78 -12.16
C SER A 190 -3.68 -2.14 -13.46
N LEU A 191 -3.48 -1.15 -14.34
CA LEU A 191 -2.77 -1.35 -15.61
C LEU A 191 -1.28 -1.65 -15.40
N LEU A 192 -0.61 -0.95 -14.46
CA LEU A 192 0.80 -1.22 -14.15
C LEU A 192 0.98 -2.62 -13.57
N TYR A 193 0.07 -3.04 -12.68
CA TYR A 193 0.11 -4.41 -12.16
C TYR A 193 -0.05 -5.41 -13.31
N ALA A 194 -1.04 -5.19 -14.18
CA ALA A 194 -1.28 -6.06 -15.34
C ALA A 194 -0.08 -6.11 -16.28
N ALA A 195 0.66 -5.00 -16.41
CA ALA A 195 1.86 -4.92 -17.25
C ALA A 195 3.05 -5.68 -16.66
N SER A 196 3.05 -5.94 -15.36
CA SER A 196 4.25 -6.38 -14.62
C SER A 196 4.66 -7.82 -14.96
N PRO A 197 5.97 -8.15 -14.87
CA PRO A 197 6.52 -9.41 -15.41
C PRO A 197 5.80 -10.69 -14.97
N MET A 198 5.51 -10.87 -13.69
CA MET A 198 4.87 -12.09 -13.20
C MET A 198 3.48 -12.28 -13.82
N ILE A 199 2.75 -11.18 -13.94
CA ILE A 199 1.38 -11.20 -14.46
C ILE A 199 1.39 -11.38 -15.98
N ASN A 200 2.32 -10.72 -16.67
CA ASN A 200 2.48 -10.89 -18.12
C ASN A 200 2.95 -12.31 -18.45
N GLU A 201 3.85 -12.88 -17.64
CA GLU A 201 4.27 -14.29 -17.80
C GLU A 201 3.07 -15.24 -17.70
N GLU A 202 2.20 -15.03 -16.74
CA GLU A 202 1.00 -15.86 -16.57
C GLU A 202 0.03 -15.72 -17.74
N ALA A 203 -0.13 -14.50 -18.27
CA ALA A 203 -1.09 -14.23 -19.35
C ALA A 203 -0.58 -14.63 -20.73
N THR A 204 0.72 -14.44 -20.99
CA THR A 204 1.29 -14.56 -22.36
C THR A 204 2.49 -15.49 -22.47
N GLY A 205 3.05 -15.92 -21.35
CA GLY A 205 4.32 -16.66 -21.33
C GLY A 205 5.56 -15.77 -21.35
N ASN A 206 5.41 -14.45 -21.41
CA ASN A 206 6.53 -13.51 -21.52
C ASN A 206 6.83 -12.87 -20.16
N ASN A 207 8.01 -13.15 -19.61
CA ASN A 207 8.45 -12.63 -18.31
C ASN A 207 9.11 -11.23 -18.44
N ALA A 208 8.55 -10.38 -19.29
CA ALA A 208 8.94 -8.97 -19.38
C ALA A 208 7.70 -8.11 -19.10
N TYR A 209 7.90 -6.82 -18.97
CA TYR A 209 6.74 -5.90 -18.90
C TYR A 209 6.00 -5.91 -20.23
N ASP A 210 4.67 -5.84 -20.14
CA ASP A 210 3.82 -5.50 -21.29
C ASP A 210 3.94 -3.99 -21.51
N ALA A 211 4.67 -3.58 -22.55
CA ALA A 211 5.02 -2.18 -22.78
C ALA A 211 3.78 -1.33 -23.12
N ASP A 212 2.77 -1.91 -23.74
CA ASP A 212 1.53 -1.20 -24.07
C ASP A 212 0.73 -0.90 -22.80
N LEU A 213 0.53 -1.90 -21.95
CA LEU A 213 -0.16 -1.70 -20.67
C LEU A 213 0.62 -0.75 -19.76
N ALA A 214 1.95 -0.83 -19.74
CA ALA A 214 2.79 0.12 -19.00
C ALA A 214 2.60 1.55 -19.53
N GLY A 215 2.51 1.71 -20.86
CA GLY A 215 2.25 3.01 -21.47
C GLY A 215 0.87 3.58 -21.12
N GLN A 216 -0.14 2.72 -21.08
CA GLN A 216 -1.48 3.12 -20.64
C GLN A 216 -1.47 3.55 -19.16
N ALA A 217 -0.75 2.80 -18.32
CA ALA A 217 -0.60 3.16 -16.90
C ALA A 217 0.11 4.52 -16.75
N ALA A 218 1.19 4.73 -17.51
CA ALA A 218 1.95 5.98 -17.50
C ALA A 218 1.05 7.17 -17.85
N LYS A 219 0.18 7.01 -18.86
CA LYS A 219 -0.77 8.07 -19.25
C LYS A 219 -1.79 8.37 -18.15
N ALA A 220 -2.31 7.33 -17.48
CA ALA A 220 -3.27 7.53 -16.39
C ALA A 220 -2.61 8.27 -15.21
N PHE A 221 -1.40 7.88 -14.83
CA PHE A 221 -0.65 8.58 -13.78
C PHE A 221 -0.27 10.00 -14.23
N GLY A 222 0.12 10.18 -15.49
CA GLY A 222 0.43 11.50 -16.05
C GLY A 222 -0.77 12.44 -15.99
N GLU A 223 -1.97 11.93 -16.33
CA GLU A 223 -3.22 12.70 -16.23
C GLU A 223 -3.49 13.10 -14.77
N LEU A 224 -3.30 12.17 -13.83
CA LEU A 224 -3.48 12.46 -12.40
C LEU A 224 -2.50 13.55 -11.92
N LEU A 225 -1.22 13.41 -12.28
CA LEU A 225 -0.19 14.35 -11.83
C LEU A 225 -0.41 15.74 -12.44
N ALA A 226 -0.78 15.81 -13.73
CA ALA A 226 -1.13 17.08 -14.39
C ALA A 226 -2.32 17.75 -13.70
N LEU A 227 -3.33 16.96 -13.34
CA LEU A 227 -4.51 17.47 -12.63
C LEU A 227 -4.11 17.96 -11.22
N ALA A 228 -3.22 17.25 -10.53
CA ALA A 228 -2.73 17.68 -9.21
C ALA A 228 -1.97 18.99 -9.31
N ASP A 229 -1.10 19.13 -10.31
CA ASP A 229 -0.36 20.38 -10.55
C ASP A 229 -1.29 21.55 -10.86
N GLN A 230 -2.32 21.28 -11.68
CA GLN A 230 -3.27 22.32 -12.10
C GLN A 230 -4.15 22.79 -10.94
N THR A 231 -4.63 21.87 -10.11
CA THR A 231 -5.65 22.18 -9.10
C THR A 231 -5.08 22.45 -7.72
N GLY A 232 -3.94 21.86 -7.41
CA GLY A 232 -3.37 21.90 -6.06
C GLY A 232 -4.18 21.16 -5.01
N ILE A 233 -5.16 20.33 -5.42
CA ILE A 233 -6.04 19.60 -4.49
C ILE A 233 -5.24 18.57 -3.68
N TYR A 234 -4.31 17.87 -4.33
CA TYR A 234 -3.40 16.94 -3.67
C TYR A 234 -1.96 17.41 -3.87
N LYS A 235 -1.19 17.44 -2.79
CA LYS A 235 0.22 17.87 -2.77
C LYS A 235 1.01 16.98 -1.85
N LEU A 236 2.29 16.78 -2.16
CA LEU A 236 3.18 16.08 -1.24
C LEU A 236 3.29 16.84 0.09
N GLN A 237 3.23 16.11 1.18
CA GLN A 237 3.60 16.64 2.49
C GLN A 237 5.08 17.06 2.45
N THR A 238 5.40 18.12 3.17
CA THR A 238 6.81 18.53 3.34
C THR A 238 7.54 17.50 4.21
N TRP A 239 8.86 17.63 4.27
CA TRP A 239 9.64 16.76 5.15
C TRP A 239 9.20 16.87 6.61
N GLU A 240 8.82 18.08 7.05
CA GLU A 240 8.38 18.32 8.42
C GLU A 240 7.03 17.66 8.72
N THR A 241 6.12 17.67 7.76
CA THR A 241 4.75 17.18 7.93
C THR A 241 4.50 15.79 7.34
N VAL A 242 5.53 15.11 6.83
CA VAL A 242 5.35 13.81 6.16
C VAL A 242 4.65 12.76 7.03
N THR A 243 4.79 12.86 8.36
CA THR A 243 4.11 11.96 9.28
C THR A 243 2.59 12.15 9.31
N ASP A 244 2.09 13.31 8.81
CA ASP A 244 0.64 13.54 8.70
C ASP A 244 -0.02 12.58 7.70
N ASN A 245 0.77 11.93 6.87
CA ASN A 245 0.28 10.83 6.01
C ASN A 245 -0.12 9.58 6.80
N PHE A 246 0.31 9.45 8.04
CA PHE A 246 0.19 8.21 8.80
C PHE A 246 -0.55 8.38 10.12
N TRP A 247 -0.48 9.60 10.69
CA TRP A 247 -1.20 9.89 11.93
C TRP A 247 -1.36 11.40 12.08
N ARG A 248 -2.45 11.81 12.71
CA ARG A 248 -2.73 13.22 13.03
C ARG A 248 -3.35 13.33 14.40
N LEU A 249 -3.07 14.45 15.06
CA LEU A 249 -3.75 14.83 16.29
C LEU A 249 -4.95 15.70 15.94
N ASN A 250 -6.07 15.51 16.67
CA ASN A 250 -7.26 16.36 16.61
C ASN A 250 -8.08 16.27 15.30
N ASN A 251 -8.00 15.16 14.60
CA ASN A 251 -8.91 14.85 13.47
C ASN A 251 -8.95 15.91 12.36
N GLN A 252 -7.93 16.73 12.22
CA GLN A 252 -7.97 17.78 11.20
C GLN A 252 -7.21 17.34 9.95
N ARG A 253 -7.97 17.09 8.90
CA ARG A 253 -7.43 17.04 7.54
C ARG A 253 -7.53 18.44 6.96
N THR A 254 -6.42 18.94 6.45
CA THR A 254 -6.39 20.20 5.69
C THR A 254 -6.34 19.88 4.21
N GLY A 255 -6.92 20.72 3.39
CA GLY A 255 -6.86 20.59 1.94
C GLY A 255 -5.42 20.53 1.43
N GLY A 256 -5.21 19.93 0.28
CA GLY A 256 -3.87 19.77 -0.30
C GLY A 256 -3.06 18.64 0.31
N ASP A 257 -3.74 17.66 0.85
CA ASP A 257 -3.15 16.48 1.48
C ASP A 257 -2.51 15.56 0.42
N GLU A 258 -1.47 14.83 0.82
CA GLU A 258 -0.81 13.86 -0.04
C GLU A 258 -1.65 12.57 -0.21
N CYS A 259 -2.45 12.21 0.78
CA CYS A 259 -3.20 10.95 0.78
C CYS A 259 -4.45 11.09 -0.09
N ILE A 260 -4.45 10.40 -1.21
CA ILE A 260 -5.60 10.35 -2.13
C ILE A 260 -6.68 9.46 -1.53
N MET A 261 -6.33 8.27 -1.06
CA MET A 261 -7.30 7.34 -0.48
C MET A 261 -6.80 6.81 0.86
N ILE A 262 -7.61 6.98 1.89
CA ILE A 262 -7.35 6.43 3.22
C ILE A 262 -8.54 5.59 3.67
N PRO A 263 -8.33 4.66 4.62
CA PRO A 263 -9.46 3.97 5.24
C PRO A 263 -10.29 4.95 6.05
N ILE A 264 -11.60 4.81 6.01
CA ILE A 264 -12.47 5.65 6.83
C ILE A 264 -12.38 5.22 8.29
N ILE A 265 -12.10 6.18 9.14
CA ILE A 265 -12.00 5.97 10.57
C ILE A 265 -13.35 6.34 11.19
N TYR A 266 -14.12 5.31 11.56
CA TYR A 266 -15.49 5.49 12.03
C TYR A 266 -15.62 6.10 13.40
N ASP A 267 -14.56 6.07 14.19
CA ASP A 267 -14.67 6.45 15.60
C ASP A 267 -14.01 7.81 15.83
N ARG A 268 -14.83 8.84 15.73
CA ARG A 268 -14.37 10.20 16.00
C ARG A 268 -13.92 10.31 17.45
N GLY A 269 -12.64 10.25 17.67
CA GLY A 269 -12.04 10.51 18.97
C GLY A 269 -11.50 9.32 19.73
N ARG A 270 -11.47 8.12 19.11
CA ARG A 270 -10.78 6.99 19.74
C ARG A 270 -9.65 6.47 18.87
N VAL A 271 -8.47 6.48 19.45
CA VAL A 271 -7.33 5.78 18.86
C VAL A 271 -7.67 4.30 18.79
N ARG A 272 -7.68 3.74 17.61
CA ARG A 272 -7.71 2.29 17.53
C ARG A 272 -6.27 1.77 17.59
N TRP A 273 -5.86 1.53 18.78
CA TRP A 273 -4.55 0.98 19.13
C TRP A 273 -4.22 -0.35 18.45
N SER A 274 -5.20 -1.01 17.87
CA SER A 274 -5.02 -2.37 17.39
C SER A 274 -4.01 -2.50 16.23
N ALA A 275 -3.76 -1.41 15.49
CA ALA A 275 -2.79 -1.45 14.41
C ALA A 275 -1.38 -1.06 14.87
N LEU A 276 -1.29 -0.11 15.80
CA LEU A 276 0.00 0.39 16.28
C LEU A 276 0.57 -0.38 17.46
N GLY A 277 -0.29 -1.03 18.23
CA GLY A 277 0.17 -1.82 19.36
C GLY A 277 1.19 -2.88 18.98
N ALA A 278 1.17 -3.33 17.72
CA ALA A 278 2.11 -4.33 17.23
C ALA A 278 3.48 -3.76 16.87
N THR A 279 3.59 -2.44 16.70
CA THR A 279 4.85 -1.81 16.29
C THR A 279 5.55 -1.06 17.42
N VAL A 280 4.85 -0.82 18.52
CA VAL A 280 5.38 -0.06 19.65
C VAL A 280 5.68 -1.02 20.79
N PRO A 281 6.91 -1.05 21.30
CA PRO A 281 7.24 -1.89 22.46
C PRO A 281 6.30 -1.58 23.64
N SER A 282 5.91 -2.60 24.37
CA SER A 282 5.05 -2.46 25.54
C SER A 282 5.64 -1.53 26.59
N SER A 283 6.97 -1.49 26.67
CA SER A 283 7.69 -0.59 27.58
C SER A 283 7.62 0.89 27.17
N PHE A 284 7.25 1.17 25.89
CA PHE A 284 7.12 2.54 25.37
C PHE A 284 5.69 3.04 25.46
N ALA A 285 4.75 2.14 25.36
CA ALA A 285 3.33 2.45 25.17
C ALA A 285 2.51 2.30 26.45
N LEU A 286 3.11 2.35 27.60
CA LEU A 286 2.37 2.39 28.87
C LEU A 286 1.07 1.54 28.82
N ASN A 287 1.20 0.23 28.75
CA ASN A 287 0.16 -0.78 28.94
C ASN A 287 -0.43 -1.48 27.73
N SER A 288 -0.03 -1.21 26.49
CA SER A 288 -0.59 -1.98 25.39
C SER A 288 0.29 -1.96 24.13
N GLY A 289 1.51 -2.43 24.24
CA GLY A 289 2.36 -2.63 23.08
C GLY A 289 2.54 -4.12 22.82
N SER A 290 2.81 -4.45 21.58
CA SER A 290 3.23 -5.78 21.17
C SER A 290 4.48 -5.61 20.34
N ASP A 291 5.55 -6.24 20.72
CA ASP A 291 6.85 -6.10 20.04
C ASP A 291 6.93 -6.98 18.79
N ALA A 292 5.79 -7.22 18.13
CA ALA A 292 5.66 -8.26 17.12
C ALA A 292 6.12 -7.84 15.73
N ASP A 293 5.79 -6.61 15.32
CA ASP A 293 6.12 -6.14 13.96
C ASP A 293 7.37 -5.26 14.00
N VAL A 294 8.51 -5.82 13.66
CA VAL A 294 9.80 -5.12 13.69
C VAL A 294 10.48 -5.25 12.32
N PRO A 295 11.24 -4.23 11.88
CA PRO A 295 11.94 -4.36 10.61
C PRO A 295 13.10 -5.34 10.72
N THR A 296 13.32 -6.12 9.66
CA THR A 296 14.48 -7.00 9.59
C THR A 296 15.73 -6.18 9.20
N HIS A 297 16.91 -6.69 9.56
CA HIS A 297 18.14 -5.97 9.25
C HIS A 297 18.35 -5.82 7.74
N ASN A 298 18.13 -6.87 6.97
CA ASN A 298 18.27 -6.79 5.53
C ASN A 298 17.25 -5.83 4.88
N TYR A 299 16.08 -5.61 5.51
CA TYR A 299 15.17 -4.55 5.03
C TYR A 299 15.74 -3.16 5.30
N ILE A 300 16.32 -2.97 6.48
CA ILE A 300 16.94 -1.70 6.88
C ILE A 300 18.10 -1.33 5.93
N GLN A 301 18.71 -2.33 5.31
CA GLN A 301 19.79 -2.09 4.33
C GLN A 301 19.30 -1.41 3.04
N ASN A 302 17.99 -1.36 2.77
CA ASN A 302 17.46 -0.53 1.66
C ASN A 302 17.64 0.97 1.89
N TYR A 303 17.68 1.42 3.15
CA TYR A 303 17.94 2.83 3.43
C TYR A 303 19.36 3.16 3.04
N GLY A 304 19.54 4.18 2.21
CA GLY A 304 20.88 4.59 1.74
C GLY A 304 21.60 5.51 2.71
N MET A 305 22.58 6.18 2.18
CA MET A 305 23.37 7.18 2.91
C MET A 305 22.83 8.59 2.62
N ALA A 306 23.21 9.56 3.44
CA ALA A 306 22.77 10.96 3.31
C ALA A 306 23.22 11.60 2.00
N ASN A 307 24.29 11.08 1.38
CA ASN A 307 24.72 11.54 0.06
C ASN A 307 23.87 10.97 -1.08
N GLY A 308 22.85 10.17 -0.75
CA GLY A 308 21.89 9.63 -1.71
C GLY A 308 22.27 8.29 -2.33
N LEU A 309 23.44 7.75 -2.01
CA LEU A 309 23.91 6.48 -2.58
C LEU A 309 23.43 5.29 -1.75
N PRO A 310 23.15 4.14 -2.39
CA PRO A 310 22.88 2.91 -1.64
C PRO A 310 24.11 2.46 -0.84
N ILE A 311 23.91 1.70 0.22
CA ILE A 311 24.99 1.33 1.15
C ILE A 311 26.07 0.45 0.50
N ASP A 312 25.69 -0.30 -0.53
CA ASP A 312 26.63 -1.17 -1.25
C ASP A 312 27.42 -0.44 -2.36
N ASP A 313 27.14 0.83 -2.60
CA ASP A 313 27.94 1.64 -3.52
C ASP A 313 29.29 1.97 -2.86
N PRO A 314 30.42 1.71 -3.53
CA PRO A 314 31.72 2.02 -2.92
C PRO A 314 31.93 3.49 -2.57
N ALA A 315 31.22 4.42 -3.23
CA ALA A 315 31.32 5.85 -2.96
C ALA A 315 30.34 6.32 -1.87
N SER A 316 29.53 5.40 -1.31
CA SER A 316 28.49 5.75 -0.34
C SER A 316 29.07 6.24 0.99
N GLY A 317 30.24 5.74 1.37
CA GLY A 317 30.84 6.00 2.67
C GLY A 317 30.23 5.15 3.80
N TYR A 318 29.45 4.13 3.48
CA TYR A 318 28.87 3.25 4.48
C TYR A 318 29.96 2.46 5.20
N ASN A 319 29.86 2.39 6.53
CA ASN A 319 30.78 1.64 7.35
C ASN A 319 30.01 0.56 8.13
N PRO A 320 30.21 -0.73 7.84
CA PRO A 320 29.49 -1.79 8.57
C PRO A 320 29.85 -1.89 10.06
N GLU A 321 30.97 -1.31 10.49
CA GLU A 321 31.33 -1.24 11.91
C GLU A 321 30.68 -0.05 12.63
N ASP A 322 30.03 0.85 11.86
CA ASP A 322 29.22 1.95 12.40
C ASP A 322 28.00 2.11 11.48
N PRO A 323 27.08 1.14 11.51
CA PRO A 323 26.06 0.99 10.45
C PRO A 323 24.96 2.04 10.48
N TRP A 324 24.95 2.89 11.47
CA TRP A 324 23.86 3.86 11.65
C TRP A 324 24.28 5.30 11.39
N THR A 325 25.58 5.59 11.31
CA THR A 325 26.07 6.96 11.07
C THR A 325 25.99 7.31 9.59
N GLY A 326 25.55 8.54 9.29
CA GLY A 326 25.52 9.07 7.94
C GLY A 326 24.40 8.52 7.06
N ARG A 327 23.41 7.83 7.62
CA ARG A 327 22.30 7.26 6.86
C ARG A 327 21.35 8.36 6.39
N GLU A 328 20.53 8.04 5.39
CA GLU A 328 19.54 8.97 4.84
C GLU A 328 18.51 9.40 5.89
N PRO A 329 17.89 10.59 5.73
CA PRO A 329 16.98 11.15 6.75
C PRO A 329 15.82 10.26 7.14
N ARG A 330 15.24 9.48 6.19
CA ARG A 330 14.10 8.59 6.49
C ARG A 330 14.48 7.47 7.45
N PHE A 331 15.76 7.03 7.45
CA PHE A 331 16.23 6.06 8.44
C PHE A 331 16.01 6.60 9.85
N TYR A 332 16.48 7.82 10.11
CA TYR A 332 16.36 8.42 11.45
C TYR A 332 14.91 8.80 11.78
N LYS A 333 14.11 9.09 10.76
CA LYS A 333 12.73 9.53 10.98
C LYS A 333 11.78 8.37 11.27
N PHE A 334 12.02 7.18 10.67
CA PHE A 334 11.04 6.08 10.67
C PHE A 334 11.53 4.80 11.36
N VAL A 335 12.81 4.70 11.71
CA VAL A 335 13.39 3.51 12.34
C VAL A 335 13.91 3.89 13.72
N VAL A 336 13.72 3.00 14.70
CA VAL A 336 14.34 3.10 16.02
C VAL A 336 15.55 2.16 16.05
N LYS A 337 16.72 2.73 16.32
CA LYS A 337 17.96 1.98 16.55
C LYS A 337 18.38 2.10 18.02
N ASP A 338 19.40 1.38 18.39
CA ASP A 338 19.95 1.46 19.75
C ASP A 338 20.32 2.89 20.12
N GLY A 339 20.00 3.29 21.34
CA GLY A 339 20.28 4.62 21.87
C GLY A 339 19.27 5.70 21.45
N ASP A 340 18.35 5.40 20.55
CA ASP A 340 17.31 6.38 20.19
C ASP A 340 16.36 6.58 21.36
N ARG A 341 15.94 7.83 21.53
CA ARG A 341 14.90 8.15 22.48
C ARG A 341 13.57 7.57 22.02
N ILE A 342 12.87 6.91 22.93
CA ILE A 342 11.69 6.13 22.58
C ILE A 342 10.45 6.55 23.35
N HIS A 343 10.59 7.44 24.34
CA HIS A 343 9.43 7.95 25.07
C HIS A 343 9.15 9.38 24.65
N ARG A 344 7.87 9.68 24.52
CA ARG A 344 7.41 10.97 24.05
C ARG A 344 7.47 12.05 25.14
N ASP A 345 7.26 11.62 26.38
CA ASP A 345 7.36 12.52 27.51
C ASP A 345 8.84 12.81 27.77
N ALA A 346 9.20 14.08 27.64
CA ALA A 346 10.57 14.54 27.85
C ALA A 346 11.05 14.31 29.29
N ALA A 347 10.13 14.23 30.23
CA ALA A 347 10.47 13.95 31.63
C ALA A 347 10.85 12.49 31.86
N LEU A 348 10.57 11.61 30.89
CA LEU A 348 10.91 10.18 31.00
C LEU A 348 12.13 9.90 30.12
N ASP A 349 13.25 9.74 30.72
CA ASP A 349 14.53 9.49 30.04
C ASP A 349 14.65 8.02 29.64
N LYS A 350 13.88 7.67 28.61
CA LYS A 350 13.84 6.29 28.12
C LYS A 350 14.44 6.19 26.72
N TYR A 351 15.41 5.33 26.59
CA TYR A 351 16.17 5.10 25.37
C TYR A 351 16.09 3.62 24.97
N ALA A 352 16.19 3.35 23.69
CA ALA A 352 16.21 1.99 23.17
C ALA A 352 17.49 1.28 23.62
N GLU A 353 17.34 0.09 24.18
CA GLU A 353 18.43 -0.79 24.59
C GLU A 353 18.34 -2.06 23.74
N LEU A 354 18.89 -1.99 22.51
CA LEU A 354 18.73 -3.04 21.49
C LEU A 354 19.99 -3.90 21.30
N TYR A 355 20.98 -3.69 22.15
CA TYR A 355 22.20 -4.48 22.20
C TYR A 355 21.98 -5.84 22.89
N ASN A 356 22.92 -6.76 22.75
CA ASN A 356 22.87 -8.08 23.43
C ASN A 356 22.73 -7.89 24.93
N GLY A 357 21.66 -8.43 25.52
CA GLY A 357 21.34 -8.26 26.92
C GLY A 357 20.59 -6.99 27.28
N GLY A 358 20.33 -6.11 26.29
CA GLY A 358 19.55 -4.90 26.51
C GLY A 358 18.08 -5.21 26.75
N ARG A 359 17.41 -4.30 27.45
CA ARG A 359 16.00 -4.47 27.87
C ARG A 359 15.04 -4.72 26.70
N HIS A 360 15.33 -4.14 25.54
CA HIS A 360 14.45 -4.14 24.39
C HIS A 360 14.89 -5.15 23.33
N ARG A 361 15.81 -6.04 23.65
CA ARG A 361 16.40 -7.02 22.75
C ARG A 361 16.15 -8.45 23.22
N SER A 362 15.71 -9.31 22.31
CA SER A 362 15.55 -10.74 22.59
C SER A 362 15.95 -11.52 21.34
N GLN A 363 16.36 -12.76 21.52
CA GLN A 363 16.71 -13.63 20.40
C GLN A 363 15.59 -14.60 20.03
N ILE A 364 14.52 -14.66 20.81
CA ILE A 364 13.51 -15.71 20.66
C ILE A 364 12.10 -15.14 20.50
N ASN A 365 11.72 -14.16 21.30
CA ASN A 365 10.36 -13.61 21.36
C ASN A 365 10.42 -12.10 21.64
N PRO A 366 9.33 -11.37 21.55
CA PRO A 366 9.34 -9.97 21.98
C PRO A 366 10.03 -9.79 23.34
N PRO A 367 10.80 -8.74 23.58
CA PRO A 367 11.05 -7.56 22.71
C PRO A 367 11.85 -7.86 21.43
N SER A 368 12.28 -6.84 20.70
CA SER A 368 12.77 -6.95 19.32
C SER A 368 13.74 -8.11 19.09
N VAL A 369 13.42 -8.97 18.13
CA VAL A 369 14.30 -10.07 17.70
C VAL A 369 15.27 -9.64 16.59
N THR A 370 15.06 -8.45 15.99
CA THR A 370 15.84 -7.99 14.83
C THR A 370 16.90 -6.93 15.18
N GLY A 371 16.78 -6.28 16.34
CA GLY A 371 17.65 -5.18 16.74
C GLY A 371 17.11 -3.80 16.35
N TYR A 372 15.85 -3.71 15.93
CA TYR A 372 15.21 -2.45 15.51
C TYR A 372 13.75 -2.43 15.93
N TYR A 373 13.15 -1.21 15.87
CA TYR A 373 11.70 -1.01 15.88
C TYR A 373 11.31 -0.03 14.80
N TRP A 374 10.01 0.00 14.44
CA TRP A 374 9.44 1.05 13.60
C TRP A 374 8.95 2.22 14.45
N LYS A 375 9.05 3.45 13.90
CA LYS A 375 8.36 4.60 14.47
C LYS A 375 7.59 5.41 13.42
N LYS A 376 7.48 4.90 12.20
CA LYS A 376 6.78 5.60 11.09
C LYS A 376 5.33 5.93 11.44
N PHE A 377 4.63 4.97 12.06
CA PHE A 377 3.24 5.12 12.45
C PHE A 377 3.07 5.46 13.93
N VAL A 378 4.16 5.80 14.61
CA VAL A 378 4.14 6.08 16.04
C VAL A 378 4.20 7.59 16.25
N PRO A 379 3.09 8.22 16.62
CA PRO A 379 3.10 9.66 16.88
C PRO A 379 3.99 9.95 18.10
N MET A 380 4.96 10.81 17.91
CA MET A 380 5.85 11.27 18.99
C MET A 380 5.29 12.59 19.54
N GLY A 381 4.81 12.58 20.75
CA GLY A 381 4.12 13.73 21.37
C GLY A 381 3.50 13.32 22.71
N PRO A 382 2.32 13.78 23.08
CA PRO A 382 1.76 13.51 24.41
C PRO A 382 1.58 12.02 24.71
N SER A 383 1.61 11.71 25.97
CA SER A 383 1.52 10.34 26.50
C SER A 383 0.26 9.63 26.02
N PHE A 384 0.39 8.37 25.61
CA PHE A 384 -0.74 7.53 25.23
C PHE A 384 -1.57 7.04 26.41
N ASN A 385 -1.38 7.62 27.58
CA ASN A 385 -2.18 7.24 28.73
C ASN A 385 -3.61 7.76 28.54
N THR A 386 -4.46 6.86 28.21
CA THR A 386 -5.92 6.83 28.36
C THR A 386 -6.75 8.04 27.91
N SER A 387 -6.48 9.23 28.36
CA SER A 387 -7.30 10.40 27.97
C SER A 387 -6.63 11.30 26.95
N GLN A 388 -5.32 11.18 26.78
CA GLN A 388 -4.55 12.06 25.89
C GLN A 388 -4.45 11.51 24.46
N ALA A 389 -4.87 10.29 24.26
CA ALA A 389 -4.97 9.73 22.92
C ALA A 389 -6.27 10.12 22.21
N ASN A 390 -7.16 10.83 22.91
CA ASN A 390 -8.37 11.35 22.30
C ASN A 390 -8.01 12.34 21.19
N GLY A 391 -8.51 12.07 20.00
CA GLY A 391 -8.23 12.91 18.84
C GLY A 391 -7.06 12.45 17.96
N LEU A 392 -6.36 11.39 18.35
CA LEU A 392 -5.34 10.81 17.46
C LEU A 392 -6.03 9.97 16.39
N GLN A 393 -5.75 10.28 15.15
CA GLN A 393 -6.13 9.45 14.00
C GLN A 393 -4.88 8.80 13.43
N GLU A 394 -4.97 7.51 13.17
CA GLU A 394 -3.91 6.72 12.53
C GLU A 394 -4.49 5.98 11.35
N TYR A 395 -3.72 5.92 10.28
CA TYR A 395 -4.16 5.20 9.08
C TYR A 395 -2.97 4.80 8.22
N VAL A 396 -3.16 3.74 7.47
CA VAL A 396 -2.24 3.35 6.41
C VAL A 396 -2.91 3.76 5.10
N PRO A 397 -2.30 4.66 4.33
CA PRO A 397 -2.93 5.08 3.07
C PRO A 397 -3.08 3.90 2.10
N TYR A 398 -4.21 3.83 1.43
CA TYR A 398 -4.40 2.93 0.30
C TYR A 398 -3.68 3.47 -0.94
N LEU A 399 -3.64 4.80 -1.07
CA LEU A 399 -3.04 5.47 -2.22
C LEU A 399 -2.64 6.88 -1.81
N ARG A 400 -1.40 7.27 -2.14
CA ARG A 400 -0.92 8.64 -1.92
C ARG A 400 0.00 9.07 -3.06
N LEU A 401 0.21 10.38 -3.19
CA LEU A 401 0.97 10.95 -4.31
C LEU A 401 2.38 10.37 -4.45
N ALA A 402 3.05 10.06 -3.33
CA ALA A 402 4.39 9.47 -3.44
C ALA A 402 4.36 8.11 -4.15
N ASP A 403 3.33 7.28 -3.90
CA ASP A 403 3.16 6.02 -4.64
C ASP A 403 2.91 6.30 -6.13
N ILE A 404 2.09 7.34 -6.43
CA ILE A 404 1.80 7.73 -7.82
C ILE A 404 3.09 8.15 -8.56
N TYR A 405 3.92 9.02 -7.95
CA TYR A 405 5.18 9.44 -8.58
C TYR A 405 6.09 8.26 -8.89
N LEU A 406 6.22 7.33 -7.95
CA LEU A 406 7.10 6.17 -8.14
C LEU A 406 6.51 5.15 -9.14
N MET A 407 5.17 4.98 -9.15
CA MET A 407 4.50 4.14 -10.16
C MET A 407 4.55 4.78 -11.54
N TYR A 408 4.45 6.11 -11.63
CA TYR A 408 4.63 6.84 -12.89
C TYR A 408 6.03 6.60 -13.45
N ALA A 409 7.05 6.76 -12.61
CA ALA A 409 8.44 6.52 -13.04
C ALA A 409 8.63 5.11 -13.59
N GLU A 410 8.09 4.12 -12.88
CA GLU A 410 8.15 2.71 -13.30
C GLU A 410 7.39 2.49 -14.62
N ALA A 411 6.18 3.02 -14.72
CA ALA A 411 5.33 2.84 -15.91
C ALA A 411 5.95 3.47 -17.15
N VAL A 412 6.48 4.69 -17.03
CA VAL A 412 7.21 5.36 -18.14
C VAL A 412 8.44 4.54 -18.54
N LEU A 413 9.21 4.07 -17.56
CA LEU A 413 10.43 3.30 -17.82
C LEU A 413 10.16 2.08 -18.69
N PHE A 414 9.05 1.41 -18.48
CA PHE A 414 8.73 0.15 -19.17
C PHE A 414 7.71 0.29 -20.31
N SER A 415 7.30 1.53 -20.64
CA SER A 415 6.46 1.78 -21.82
C SER A 415 7.28 1.66 -23.10
N THR A 416 6.60 1.65 -24.24
CA THR A 416 7.27 1.59 -25.55
C THR A 416 8.20 2.80 -25.72
N GLY A 417 9.47 2.56 -25.93
CA GLY A 417 10.49 3.61 -26.02
C GLY A 417 10.87 4.21 -24.67
N GLY A 418 10.47 3.57 -23.58
CA GLY A 418 10.69 4.06 -22.22
C GLY A 418 12.17 4.10 -21.81
N SER A 419 12.47 5.07 -20.96
CA SER A 419 13.82 5.27 -20.42
C SER A 419 13.70 6.19 -19.19
N PRO A 420 14.78 6.35 -18.41
CA PRO A 420 14.74 7.31 -17.29
C PRO A 420 14.39 8.74 -17.74
N ASN A 421 14.73 9.11 -18.98
CA ASN A 421 14.50 10.45 -19.51
C ASN A 421 13.24 10.57 -20.39
N ALA A 422 12.44 9.49 -20.50
CA ALA A 422 11.18 9.52 -21.23
C ALA A 422 10.06 10.12 -20.36
N THR A 423 8.97 10.52 -21.02
CA THR A 423 7.72 10.98 -20.38
C THR A 423 6.57 10.07 -20.82
N SER A 424 5.39 10.25 -20.22
CA SER A 424 4.18 9.55 -20.65
C SER A 424 3.56 10.14 -21.93
N GLY A 425 4.09 11.27 -22.41
CA GLY A 425 3.56 11.98 -23.57
C GLY A 425 2.42 12.94 -23.26
N ASN A 426 1.70 12.74 -22.16
CA ASN A 426 0.62 13.63 -21.72
C ASN A 426 0.96 14.38 -20.42
N TYR A 427 2.18 14.20 -19.92
CA TYR A 427 2.69 14.92 -18.76
C TYR A 427 4.18 15.19 -19.03
N THR A 428 4.65 16.35 -18.60
CA THR A 428 5.98 16.85 -19.01
C THR A 428 7.15 16.27 -18.22
N MET A 429 6.86 15.74 -17.03
CA MET A 429 7.91 15.24 -16.13
C MET A 429 8.46 13.90 -16.65
N THR A 430 9.78 13.77 -16.70
CA THR A 430 10.41 12.49 -17.06
C THR A 430 10.33 11.50 -15.89
N ALA A 431 10.60 10.22 -16.18
CA ALA A 431 10.61 9.18 -15.14
C ALA A 431 11.58 9.52 -14.01
N VAL A 432 12.81 9.97 -14.35
CA VAL A 432 13.80 10.31 -13.31
C VAL A 432 13.43 11.58 -12.56
N GLN A 433 12.78 12.55 -13.23
CA GLN A 433 12.30 13.74 -12.51
C GLN A 433 11.24 13.37 -11.50
N ALA A 434 10.26 12.53 -11.88
CA ALA A 434 9.22 12.06 -10.95
C ALA A 434 9.83 11.31 -9.75
N PHE A 435 10.83 10.48 -10.01
CA PHE A 435 11.57 9.76 -8.97
C PHE A 435 12.26 10.76 -8.02
N ASN A 436 12.92 11.79 -8.58
CA ASN A 436 13.66 12.78 -7.79
C ASN A 436 12.74 13.65 -6.93
N VAL A 437 11.47 13.85 -7.31
CA VAL A 437 10.50 14.57 -6.45
C VAL A 437 10.44 13.91 -5.07
N ILE A 438 10.44 12.59 -5.00
CA ILE A 438 10.33 11.86 -3.72
C ILE A 438 11.64 11.95 -2.93
N ARG A 439 12.78 11.84 -3.62
CA ARG A 439 14.09 11.99 -3.00
C ARG A 439 14.27 13.38 -2.39
N ASN A 440 13.93 14.42 -3.17
CA ASN A 440 14.07 15.81 -2.74
C ASN A 440 13.19 16.12 -1.53
N ARG A 441 11.94 15.60 -1.54
CA ARG A 441 11.06 15.70 -0.38
C ARG A 441 11.70 15.06 0.86
N ALA A 442 12.44 13.97 0.69
CA ALA A 442 13.15 13.26 1.76
C ALA A 442 14.51 13.89 2.10
N GLN A 443 14.80 15.07 1.54
CA GLN A 443 16.06 15.80 1.75
C GLN A 443 17.29 15.07 1.21
N LEU A 444 17.09 14.26 0.18
CA LEU A 444 18.19 13.60 -0.54
C LEU A 444 18.50 14.37 -1.83
N PRO A 445 19.74 14.33 -2.31
CA PRO A 445 20.06 14.85 -3.64
C PRO A 445 19.38 14.04 -4.73
N ASP A 446 19.32 14.61 -5.94
CA ASP A 446 18.89 13.89 -7.13
C ASP A 446 19.68 12.59 -7.28
N LEU A 447 19.06 11.61 -7.93
CA LEU A 447 19.69 10.33 -8.21
C LEU A 447 20.98 10.54 -9.00
N ASP A 448 22.07 9.90 -8.57
CA ASP A 448 23.36 9.97 -9.27
C ASP A 448 23.19 9.47 -10.71
N PRO A 449 23.65 10.24 -11.71
CA PRO A 449 23.48 9.88 -13.12
C PRO A 449 23.96 8.48 -13.50
N LYS A 450 24.90 7.90 -12.77
CA LYS A 450 25.32 6.52 -13.04
C LYS A 450 24.16 5.51 -12.96
N TYR A 451 23.15 5.79 -12.13
CA TYR A 451 21.97 4.92 -11.99
C TYR A 451 20.92 5.16 -13.07
N THR A 452 21.08 6.19 -13.89
CA THR A 452 20.20 6.39 -15.05
C THR A 452 20.87 5.99 -16.37
N ALA A 453 22.05 5.36 -16.30
CA ALA A 453 22.80 4.92 -17.49
C ALA A 453 22.13 3.76 -18.22
N SER A 454 21.23 3.04 -17.56
CA SER A 454 20.40 2.00 -18.19
C SER A 454 19.07 1.88 -17.47
N ASN A 455 18.09 1.28 -18.16
CA ASN A 455 16.77 1.02 -17.57
C ASN A 455 16.88 0.09 -16.36
N ASP A 456 17.75 -0.92 -16.41
CA ASP A 456 17.93 -1.87 -15.33
C ASP A 456 18.48 -1.19 -14.07
N LEU A 457 19.49 -0.35 -14.21
CA LEU A 457 20.06 0.38 -13.06
C LEU A 457 19.01 1.30 -12.43
N PHE A 458 18.26 2.02 -13.25
CA PHE A 458 17.22 2.90 -12.74
C PHE A 458 16.09 2.11 -12.07
N PHE A 459 15.74 0.95 -12.64
CA PHE A 459 14.71 0.10 -12.04
C PHE A 459 15.15 -0.42 -10.66
N GLU A 460 16.42 -0.81 -10.48
CA GLU A 460 16.91 -1.22 -9.15
C GLU A 460 16.73 -0.08 -8.13
N GLU A 461 16.96 1.16 -8.54
CA GLU A 461 16.72 2.32 -7.67
C GLU A 461 15.23 2.52 -7.38
N ILE A 462 14.34 2.31 -8.37
CA ILE A 462 12.88 2.33 -8.13
C ILE A 462 12.50 1.25 -7.10
N VAL A 463 13.03 0.04 -7.24
CA VAL A 463 12.79 -1.08 -6.30
C VAL A 463 13.23 -0.70 -4.88
N ARG A 464 14.39 -0.05 -4.75
CA ARG A 464 14.93 0.39 -3.46
C ARG A 464 14.13 1.57 -2.89
N GLU A 465 13.85 2.58 -3.71
CA GLU A 465 13.11 3.78 -3.27
C GLU A 465 11.71 3.42 -2.79
N ARG A 466 11.02 2.53 -3.50
CA ARG A 466 9.70 2.07 -3.08
C ARG A 466 9.78 1.29 -1.75
N ALA A 467 10.84 0.52 -1.51
CA ALA A 467 11.02 -0.16 -0.22
C ALA A 467 11.12 0.84 0.93
N VAL A 468 11.89 1.91 0.73
CA VAL A 468 12.13 2.92 1.78
C VAL A 468 10.90 3.82 1.97
N GLU A 469 10.41 4.39 0.88
CA GLU A 469 9.30 5.37 0.92
C GLU A 469 8.01 4.73 1.41
N LEU A 470 7.69 3.54 0.91
CA LEU A 470 6.42 2.87 1.20
C LEU A 470 6.56 1.79 2.29
N ALA A 471 7.62 1.86 3.10
CA ALA A 471 7.84 0.91 4.20
C ALA A 471 6.59 0.82 5.08
N MET A 472 6.14 -0.39 5.38
CA MET A 472 4.97 -0.69 6.21
C MET A 472 3.62 -0.24 5.63
N GLU A 473 3.55 0.16 4.36
CA GLU A 473 2.28 0.53 3.72
C GLU A 473 1.66 -0.63 2.93
N GLY A 474 2.24 -1.82 3.01
CA GLY A 474 1.70 -3.02 2.37
C GLY A 474 2.04 -3.18 0.89
N ALA A 475 2.86 -2.27 0.34
CA ALA A 475 3.22 -2.31 -1.08
C ALA A 475 4.20 -3.43 -1.41
N ARG A 476 5.20 -3.66 -0.55
CA ARG A 476 6.36 -4.51 -0.85
C ARG A 476 5.98 -5.95 -1.23
N PHE A 477 4.99 -6.53 -0.54
CA PHE A 477 4.52 -7.89 -0.83
C PHE A 477 4.03 -8.03 -2.27
N CYS A 478 3.22 -7.07 -2.72
CA CYS A 478 2.69 -7.09 -4.09
C CYS A 478 3.79 -6.76 -5.10
N ASP A 479 4.65 -5.79 -4.78
CA ASP A 479 5.72 -5.34 -5.67
C ASP A 479 6.70 -6.48 -5.98
N LEU A 480 7.22 -7.16 -4.96
CA LEU A 480 8.19 -8.24 -5.18
C LEU A 480 7.58 -9.38 -6.01
N ARG A 481 6.28 -9.70 -5.79
CA ARG A 481 5.59 -10.73 -6.57
C ARG A 481 5.40 -10.30 -8.02
N ARG A 482 4.79 -9.12 -8.24
CA ARG A 482 4.50 -8.68 -9.60
C ARG A 482 5.77 -8.48 -10.45
N TRP A 483 6.88 -8.13 -9.79
CA TRP A 483 8.19 -8.02 -10.43
C TRP A 483 8.88 -9.37 -10.64
N ASN A 484 8.26 -10.46 -10.21
CA ASN A 484 8.82 -11.81 -10.26
C ASN A 484 10.12 -11.94 -9.42
N ARG A 485 10.18 -11.21 -8.30
CA ARG A 485 11.37 -11.13 -7.43
C ARG A 485 11.17 -11.80 -6.05
N ASN A 486 9.97 -12.31 -5.77
CA ASN A 486 9.69 -12.89 -4.46
C ASN A 486 10.55 -14.12 -4.14
N GLY A 487 11.08 -14.79 -5.17
CA GLY A 487 12.02 -15.92 -5.02
C GLY A 487 13.50 -15.53 -5.10
N ASP A 488 13.82 -14.26 -5.23
CA ASP A 488 15.22 -13.77 -5.26
C ASP A 488 15.86 -14.03 -3.89
N PRO A 489 17.05 -14.64 -3.84
CA PRO A 489 17.75 -14.92 -2.58
C PRO A 489 17.86 -13.73 -1.61
N ARG A 490 17.95 -12.51 -2.14
CA ARG A 490 18.00 -11.29 -1.31
C ARG A 490 16.79 -11.13 -0.40
N TYR A 491 15.63 -11.70 -0.76
CA TYR A 491 14.37 -11.52 -0.03
C TYR A 491 13.93 -12.77 0.71
N LEU A 492 14.63 -13.91 0.53
CA LEU A 492 14.24 -15.17 1.17
C LEU A 492 14.59 -15.19 2.65
N ASP A 493 15.72 -14.61 3.02
CA ASP A 493 16.15 -14.58 4.41
C ASP A 493 15.59 -13.34 5.13
N LYS A 494 15.22 -13.52 6.37
CA LYS A 494 15.00 -12.43 7.31
C LYS A 494 16.17 -12.41 8.27
N THR A 495 16.78 -11.24 8.44
CA THR A 495 17.99 -11.14 9.26
C THR A 495 17.80 -10.17 10.44
N ALA A 496 18.63 -10.37 11.44
CA ALA A 496 18.77 -9.52 12.61
C ALA A 496 20.18 -8.99 12.67
N ILE A 497 20.37 -7.88 13.36
CA ILE A 497 21.69 -7.40 13.76
C ILE A 497 21.88 -7.70 15.25
N ASP A 498 22.95 -8.41 15.59
CA ASP A 498 23.37 -8.66 16.96
C ASP A 498 24.63 -7.84 17.22
N PHE A 499 24.74 -7.20 18.37
CA PHE A 499 25.89 -6.36 18.71
C PHE A 499 25.94 -6.14 20.23
N ASP A 500 27.10 -5.79 20.71
CA ASP A 500 27.29 -5.34 22.09
C ASP A 500 27.40 -3.80 22.09
N ARG A 501 27.12 -3.16 23.21
CA ARG A 501 27.26 -1.70 23.33
C ARG A 501 28.63 -1.40 23.94
N GLY A 502 29.46 -0.67 23.23
CA GLY A 502 30.74 -0.20 23.69
C GLY A 502 30.62 0.87 24.77
N SER A 503 31.71 1.17 25.43
CA SER A 503 31.75 2.18 26.50
C SER A 503 31.43 3.60 26.01
N ASP A 504 31.61 3.85 24.70
CA ASP A 504 31.27 5.11 24.06
C ASP A 504 29.85 5.14 23.54
N GLY A 505 29.07 4.08 23.78
CA GLY A 505 27.69 3.95 23.35
C GLY A 505 27.50 3.44 21.92
N LYS A 506 28.59 3.15 21.20
CA LYS A 506 28.52 2.65 19.82
C LYS A 506 28.42 1.13 19.79
N PRO A 507 27.87 0.58 18.70
CA PRO A 507 27.84 -0.88 18.54
C PRO A 507 29.24 -1.44 18.31
N ILE A 508 29.53 -2.57 18.93
CA ILE A 508 30.75 -3.35 18.71
C ILE A 508 30.38 -4.82 18.59
N ASN A 509 31.28 -5.64 18.06
CA ASN A 509 31.07 -7.09 17.87
C ASN A 509 29.84 -7.35 17.01
N ILE A 510 29.64 -6.53 15.97
CA ILE A 510 28.45 -6.55 15.12
C ILE A 510 28.41 -7.84 14.30
N LYS A 511 27.25 -8.50 14.28
CA LYS A 511 27.01 -9.71 13.47
C LYS A 511 25.62 -9.67 12.87
N GLU A 512 25.54 -9.98 11.59
CA GLU A 512 24.24 -10.27 10.96
C GLU A 512 23.92 -11.75 11.18
N ARG A 513 22.65 -12.04 11.53
CA ARG A 513 22.19 -13.40 11.80
C ARG A 513 20.88 -13.64 11.08
N VAL A 514 20.80 -14.75 10.34
CA VAL A 514 19.54 -15.18 9.73
C VAL A 514 18.61 -15.70 10.82
N ILE A 515 17.41 -15.12 10.92
CA ILE A 515 16.39 -15.55 11.89
C ILE A 515 15.32 -16.42 11.25
N VAL A 516 15.04 -16.22 9.97
CA VAL A 516 14.09 -17.04 9.20
C VAL A 516 14.61 -17.16 7.78
N ARG A 517 14.53 -18.36 7.22
CA ARG A 517 14.75 -18.60 5.80
C ARG A 517 13.44 -19.04 5.18
N ARG A 518 12.96 -18.27 4.22
CA ARG A 518 11.71 -18.56 3.53
C ARG A 518 11.93 -19.50 2.36
N THR A 519 10.91 -20.31 2.06
CA THR A 519 10.86 -21.09 0.83
C THR A 519 9.74 -20.51 -0.04
N VAL A 520 10.08 -20.10 -1.24
CA VAL A 520 9.12 -19.55 -2.20
C VAL A 520 9.09 -20.45 -3.44
N GLU A 521 7.90 -20.87 -3.80
CA GLU A 521 7.60 -21.66 -5.00
C GLU A 521 6.69 -20.84 -5.91
N LYS A 522 6.60 -21.19 -7.17
CA LYS A 522 5.77 -20.48 -8.15
C LYS A 522 4.30 -20.37 -7.71
N LYS A 523 3.76 -21.40 -7.03
CA LYS A 523 2.38 -21.34 -6.51
C LYS A 523 2.14 -20.19 -5.56
N HIS A 524 3.19 -19.71 -4.86
CA HIS A 524 3.08 -18.62 -3.89
C HIS A 524 2.91 -17.24 -4.55
N ASN A 525 2.89 -17.17 -5.88
CA ASN A 525 2.51 -15.93 -6.59
C ASN A 525 1.07 -15.52 -6.26
N TRP A 526 0.19 -16.51 -6.03
CA TRP A 526 -1.19 -16.24 -5.64
C TRP A 526 -1.54 -17.01 -4.37
N LEU A 527 -2.44 -16.46 -3.57
CA LEU A 527 -3.01 -17.20 -2.42
C LEU A 527 -3.93 -18.31 -2.94
N PRO A 528 -4.05 -19.42 -2.21
CA PRO A 528 -4.99 -20.48 -2.61
C PRO A 528 -6.43 -20.02 -2.44
N ILE A 529 -7.27 -20.40 -3.39
CA ILE A 529 -8.73 -20.20 -3.28
C ILE A 529 -9.29 -21.36 -2.44
N GLN A 530 -10.23 -21.06 -1.56
CA GLN A 530 -10.84 -22.12 -0.75
C GLN A 530 -11.53 -23.15 -1.63
N VAL A 531 -11.30 -24.42 -1.34
CA VAL A 531 -11.84 -25.55 -2.11
C VAL A 531 -13.36 -25.45 -2.27
N LYS A 532 -14.07 -24.96 -1.25
CA LYS A 532 -15.53 -24.81 -1.33
C LYS A 532 -15.97 -23.90 -2.49
N PHE A 533 -15.14 -22.94 -2.91
CA PHE A 533 -15.46 -22.06 -4.03
C PHE A 533 -15.06 -22.69 -5.36
N THR A 534 -13.90 -23.37 -5.42
CA THR A 534 -13.44 -23.99 -6.67
C THR A 534 -14.24 -25.23 -7.05
N LYS A 535 -15.07 -25.75 -6.13
CA LYS A 535 -15.96 -26.88 -6.39
C LYS A 535 -17.38 -26.46 -6.75
N GLN A 536 -17.67 -25.15 -6.80
CA GLN A 536 -19.02 -24.70 -7.13
C GLN A 536 -19.36 -24.93 -8.60
N TYR A 537 -18.38 -24.72 -9.48
CA TYR A 537 -18.54 -24.99 -10.92
C TYR A 537 -17.15 -25.11 -11.57
N GLU A 538 -17.11 -25.82 -12.68
CA GLU A 538 -15.86 -26.19 -13.36
C GLU A 538 -15.08 -24.96 -13.89
N GLY A 539 -15.76 -23.89 -14.25
CA GLY A 539 -15.16 -22.67 -14.78
C GLY A 539 -14.38 -21.84 -13.77
N PHE A 540 -14.31 -22.28 -12.49
CA PHE A 540 -13.61 -21.52 -11.44
C PHE A 540 -12.50 -22.39 -10.81
N PRO A 541 -11.40 -22.62 -11.53
CA PRO A 541 -10.33 -23.51 -11.05
C PRO A 541 -9.49 -22.87 -9.95
N GLN A 542 -8.76 -23.73 -9.25
CA GLN A 542 -7.76 -23.35 -8.25
C GLN A 542 -6.55 -22.65 -8.91
N ASN A 543 -5.85 -21.84 -8.15
CA ASN A 543 -4.55 -21.30 -8.58
C ASN A 543 -3.53 -22.43 -8.79
N PRO A 544 -2.67 -22.31 -9.83
CA PRO A 544 -1.73 -23.38 -10.16
C PRO A 544 -0.83 -23.76 -8.97
N GLY A 545 -0.70 -25.05 -8.75
CA GLY A 545 0.18 -25.62 -7.71
C GLY A 545 -0.46 -25.76 -6.32
N TRP A 546 -1.72 -25.33 -6.16
CA TRP A 546 -2.46 -25.46 -4.91
C TRP A 546 -3.45 -26.63 -4.92
#